data_2963dca0b44d272f59dbd4ced456c02c
#
_entry.id   2963dca0b44d272f59dbd4ced456c02c
#
_cell.length_a   1.000
_cell.length_b   1.000
_cell.length_c   1.000
_cell.angle_alpha   90.00
_cell.angle_beta   90.00
_cell.angle_gamma   90.00
#
_symmetry.space_group_name_H-M   'P 1'
#
loop_
_entity.id
_entity.type
_entity.pdbx_description
1 polymer ?
#
loop_
_entity_poly.entity_id
_entity_poly.type
_entity_poly.pdbx_seq_one_letter_code
_entity_poly.pdbx_strand_id
1 'polypeptide(L)'
;ALTRSTRHNNMQAGMRHGMKRGALLLAQASARGRAAAPVRGMATGKEIKYGVDARAQLLVGVDKLAEAVKVTLGPKGRTVILDQAYGAPRITKDGVSVAKEIEFKDRQVNLGAQLVRSVANKTNDAAGDGTTSATILTRSIFREGCKAVAAGMNPTDVRRGIEAAVKAVTEELGKMAKKVEGTEQIGQVATISANGEAEVGKLLAEAMEKVTKDGVITIQDGKTMVDELECVEGMKFDRGYISPYFITDAKTQKCEFEDAAVLLVEGKISAFQHVFQILDYCAKQTKPLVVIAEDVESEALAGFIVNKLRGGLKVVCVKAPGFGDNRKANLQDMAILTGAQLISDDLGLKLDKADAAVLGSVKKVVVSKDDTVLLDGSGSSDAIKDRCEQIRATMDTTTSEYPRPRPAPAWACGR
;
A
#
# COMPACT_ATOMS: atom_id res chain seq x y z
N ALA A 1 5.57 -91.04 -6.69
CA ALA A 1 4.21 -90.78 -6.30
C ALA A 1 4.07 -90.08 -4.92
N LEU A 2 5.05 -89.38 -4.46
CA LEU A 2 5.06 -88.71 -3.13
C LEU A 2 5.47 -87.20 -3.15
N THR A 3 5.54 -86.59 -4.32
CA THR A 3 5.98 -85.19 -4.44
C THR A 3 4.92 -84.20 -4.90
N ARG A 4 3.67 -84.67 -5.17
CA ARG A 4 2.56 -83.77 -5.61
C ARG A 4 1.61 -83.29 -4.49
N SER A 5 1.62 -83.97 -3.32
CA SER A 5 0.72 -83.63 -2.21
C SER A 5 1.22 -82.47 -1.35
N THR A 6 2.53 -82.28 -1.21
CA THR A 6 3.14 -81.28 -0.33
C THR A 6 3.11 -79.86 -0.93
N ARG A 7 3.11 -79.74 -2.28
CA ARG A 7 3.05 -78.40 -2.91
C ARG A 7 1.65 -77.80 -2.87
N HIS A 8 0.58 -78.61 -2.86
CA HIS A 8 -0.78 -78.07 -2.84
C HIS A 8 -1.17 -77.52 -1.44
N ASN A 9 -0.70 -78.19 -0.38
CA ASN A 9 -0.98 -77.71 0.98
C ASN A 9 -0.20 -76.42 1.37
N ASN A 10 1.00 -76.21 0.84
CA ASN A 10 1.76 -75.00 1.07
C ASN A 10 1.17 -73.78 0.31
N MET A 11 0.53 -74.00 -0.83
CA MET A 11 -0.08 -72.90 -1.57
C MET A 11 -1.40 -72.42 -0.95
N GLN A 12 -2.17 -73.34 -0.35
CA GLN A 12 -3.37 -72.98 0.41
C GLN A 12 -3.07 -72.30 1.76
N ALA A 13 -1.98 -72.70 2.43
CA ALA A 13 -1.53 -72.03 3.67
C ALA A 13 -1.01 -70.61 3.39
N GLY A 14 -0.30 -70.39 2.28
CA GLY A 14 0.19 -69.06 1.89
C GLY A 14 -0.99 -68.10 1.51
N MET A 15 -2.02 -68.56 0.82
CA MET A 15 -3.21 -67.77 0.51
C MET A 15 -4.04 -67.38 1.72
N ARG A 16 -4.17 -68.28 2.72
CA ARG A 16 -4.86 -67.98 3.98
C ARG A 16 -4.16 -66.96 4.84
N HIS A 17 -2.81 -66.93 4.81
CA HIS A 17 -2.01 -65.97 5.55
C HIS A 17 -2.01 -64.61 4.85
N GLY A 18 -2.03 -64.56 3.50
CA GLY A 18 -2.13 -63.33 2.73
C GLY A 18 -3.47 -62.63 2.91
N MET A 19 -4.57 -63.41 2.90
CA MET A 19 -5.92 -62.82 3.14
C MET A 19 -6.13 -62.30 4.56
N LYS A 20 -5.54 -62.97 5.59
CA LYS A 20 -5.61 -62.44 6.97
C LYS A 20 -4.83 -61.16 7.15
N ARG A 21 -3.66 -60.99 6.49
CA ARG A 21 -2.89 -59.73 6.54
C ARG A 21 -3.56 -58.61 5.76
N GLY A 22 -4.18 -58.90 4.63
CA GLY A 22 -4.95 -57.91 3.85
C GLY A 22 -6.16 -57.42 4.62
N ALA A 23 -6.92 -58.33 5.25
CA ALA A 23 -8.08 -57.95 6.08
C ALA A 23 -7.70 -57.16 7.34
N LEU A 24 -6.55 -57.47 7.94
CA LEU A 24 -6.04 -56.73 9.11
C LEU A 24 -5.57 -55.31 8.73
N LEU A 25 -4.97 -55.14 7.55
CA LEU A 25 -4.57 -53.83 7.01
C LEU A 25 -5.77 -52.98 6.60
N LEU A 26 -6.81 -53.58 6.04
CA LEU A 26 -8.08 -52.89 5.73
C LEU A 26 -8.84 -52.51 7.02
N ALA A 27 -8.82 -53.32 8.05
CA ALA A 27 -9.43 -53.03 9.34
C ALA A 27 -8.67 -51.92 10.10
N GLN A 28 -7.33 -51.87 9.98
CA GLN A 28 -6.52 -50.79 10.55
C GLN A 28 -6.62 -49.50 9.74
N ALA A 29 -6.90 -49.52 8.44
CA ALA A 29 -7.15 -48.35 7.64
C ALA A 29 -8.52 -47.71 7.91
N SER A 30 -9.52 -48.51 8.28
CA SER A 30 -10.85 -48.01 8.66
C SER A 30 -10.91 -47.49 10.11
N ALA A 31 -9.98 -47.91 10.98
CA ALA A 31 -9.87 -47.45 12.37
C ALA A 31 -8.98 -46.17 12.54
N ARG A 32 -8.29 -45.73 11.48
CA ARG A 32 -7.77 -44.37 11.42
C ARG A 32 -8.97 -43.44 11.23
N GLY A 33 -9.52 -43.00 12.35
CA GLY A 33 -10.60 -42.04 12.42
C GLY A 33 -10.34 -40.96 11.38
N ARG A 34 -11.35 -40.66 10.58
CA ARG A 34 -11.44 -39.41 9.84
C ARG A 34 -11.07 -38.33 10.84
N ALA A 35 -9.83 -37.86 10.80
CA ALA A 35 -9.49 -36.60 11.39
C ALA A 35 -10.51 -35.64 10.76
N ALA A 36 -11.51 -35.24 11.54
CA ALA A 36 -12.45 -34.23 11.11
C ALA A 36 -11.58 -33.08 10.61
N ALA A 37 -11.66 -32.80 9.33
CA ALA A 37 -11.08 -31.60 8.78
C ALA A 37 -11.53 -30.46 9.72
N PRO A 38 -10.63 -29.57 10.17
CA PRO A 38 -11.06 -28.48 11.01
C PRO A 38 -12.20 -27.80 10.27
N VAL A 39 -13.40 -27.92 10.81
CA VAL A 39 -14.55 -27.17 10.34
C VAL A 39 -14.08 -25.73 10.43
N ARG A 40 -13.75 -25.11 9.28
CA ARG A 40 -13.56 -23.68 9.20
C ARG A 40 -14.80 -23.10 9.82
N GLY A 41 -14.65 -22.55 11.05
CA GLY A 41 -15.76 -22.01 11.77
C GLY A 41 -16.46 -21.02 10.85
N MET A 42 -17.67 -21.37 10.45
CA MET A 42 -18.61 -20.42 9.89
C MET A 42 -18.62 -19.21 10.80
N ALA A 43 -18.69 -18.04 10.24
CA ALA A 43 -18.57 -16.74 10.91
C ALA A 43 -19.03 -16.81 12.36
N THR A 44 -18.07 -16.81 13.28
CA THR A 44 -18.36 -16.82 14.70
C THR A 44 -19.29 -15.66 14.99
N GLY A 45 -20.46 -15.95 15.61
CA GLY A 45 -21.44 -14.93 15.94
C GLY A 45 -20.78 -13.74 16.63
N LYS A 46 -21.27 -12.53 16.38
CA LYS A 46 -20.74 -11.32 17.02
C LYS A 46 -21.09 -11.35 18.50
N GLU A 47 -20.07 -11.28 19.33
CA GLU A 47 -20.26 -11.06 20.77
C GLU A 47 -20.54 -9.59 21.01
N ILE A 48 -21.68 -9.28 21.64
CA ILE A 48 -22.11 -7.89 21.89
C ILE A 48 -21.91 -7.62 23.39
N LYS A 49 -21.16 -6.58 23.74
CA LYS A 49 -20.96 -6.08 25.10
C LYS A 49 -21.38 -4.63 25.20
N TYR A 50 -21.92 -4.24 26.33
CA TYR A 50 -22.47 -2.91 26.56
C TYR A 50 -21.89 -2.26 27.81
N GLY A 51 -22.05 -0.95 27.89
CA GLY A 51 -21.86 -0.18 29.14
C GLY A 51 -20.40 -0.13 29.61
N VAL A 52 -20.24 -0.28 30.91
CA VAL A 52 -18.95 -0.12 31.60
C VAL A 52 -17.96 -1.22 31.24
N ASP A 53 -18.44 -2.46 31.13
CA ASP A 53 -17.57 -3.63 30.85
C ASP A 53 -16.94 -3.55 29.47
N ALA A 54 -17.71 -3.11 28.47
CA ALA A 54 -17.19 -2.91 27.12
C ALA A 54 -16.08 -1.84 27.10
N ARG A 55 -16.30 -0.70 27.77
CA ARG A 55 -15.30 0.37 27.88
C ARG A 55 -14.05 -0.06 28.63
N ALA A 56 -14.22 -0.83 29.73
CA ALA A 56 -13.10 -1.33 30.53
C ALA A 56 -12.18 -2.26 29.70
N GLN A 57 -12.74 -3.17 28.91
CA GLN A 57 -11.96 -4.08 28.07
C GLN A 57 -11.26 -3.36 26.91
N LEU A 58 -11.94 -2.39 26.28
CA LEU A 58 -11.32 -1.52 25.29
C LEU A 58 -10.13 -0.74 25.88
N LEU A 59 -10.31 -0.18 27.09
CA LEU A 59 -9.26 0.56 27.78
C LEU A 59 -8.03 -0.31 28.07
N VAL A 60 -8.24 -1.56 28.50
CA VAL A 60 -7.13 -2.51 28.69
C VAL A 60 -6.33 -2.71 27.39
N GLY A 61 -7.00 -2.83 26.24
CA GLY A 61 -6.35 -2.96 24.95
C GLY A 61 -5.55 -1.71 24.55
N VAL A 62 -6.16 -0.54 24.73
CA VAL A 62 -5.54 0.75 24.51
C VAL A 62 -4.31 0.94 25.41
N ASP A 63 -4.43 0.62 26.69
CA ASP A 63 -3.33 0.77 27.67
C ASP A 63 -2.17 -0.16 27.35
N LYS A 64 -2.41 -1.43 27.08
CA LYS A 64 -1.36 -2.41 26.75
C LYS A 64 -0.59 -2.04 25.49
N LEU A 65 -1.29 -1.65 24.42
CA LEU A 65 -0.63 -1.23 23.19
C LEU A 65 0.16 0.06 23.40
N ALA A 66 -0.42 1.05 24.04
CA ALA A 66 0.25 2.32 24.30
C ALA A 66 1.47 2.18 25.21
N GLU A 67 1.44 1.28 26.22
CA GLU A 67 2.62 0.98 27.06
C GLU A 67 3.76 0.35 26.23
N ALA A 68 3.45 -0.56 25.32
CA ALA A 68 4.44 -1.15 24.45
C ALA A 68 5.08 -0.11 23.51
N VAL A 69 4.26 0.75 22.88
CA VAL A 69 4.73 1.79 21.95
C VAL A 69 5.47 2.91 22.68
N LYS A 70 5.06 3.27 23.91
CA LYS A 70 5.68 4.33 24.72
C LYS A 70 7.18 4.15 24.94
N VAL A 71 7.66 2.91 24.93
CA VAL A 71 9.08 2.59 25.14
C VAL A 71 9.96 3.22 24.03
N THR A 72 9.40 3.44 22.84
CA THR A 72 10.12 4.03 21.70
C THR A 72 10.10 5.55 21.67
N LEU A 73 9.48 6.25 22.65
CA LEU A 73 9.26 7.68 22.62
C LEU A 73 10.54 8.49 22.80
N GLY A 74 10.78 9.39 21.85
CA GLY A 74 11.74 10.48 21.96
C GLY A 74 13.22 10.05 21.93
N PRO A 75 14.16 10.94 22.28
CA PRO A 75 15.61 10.70 22.16
C PRO A 75 16.10 9.60 23.09
N LYS A 76 15.44 9.36 24.22
CA LYS A 76 15.71 8.24 25.15
C LYS A 76 14.89 7.00 24.82
N GLY A 77 14.17 6.98 23.70
CA GLY A 77 13.40 5.82 23.24
C GLY A 77 14.30 4.61 23.03
N ARG A 78 13.80 3.45 23.41
CA ARG A 78 14.51 2.18 23.29
C ARG A 78 14.11 1.47 22.01
N THR A 79 15.05 0.72 21.46
CA THR A 79 14.80 -0.20 20.36
C THR A 79 14.04 -1.42 20.85
N VAL A 80 13.06 -1.87 20.08
CA VAL A 80 12.21 -3.02 20.36
C VAL A 80 12.52 -4.12 19.36
N ILE A 81 12.54 -5.36 19.85
CA ILE A 81 12.69 -6.57 19.02
C ILE A 81 11.30 -7.14 18.79
N LEU A 82 10.91 -7.27 17.54
CA LEU A 82 9.65 -7.86 17.12
C LEU A 82 9.90 -9.29 16.63
N ASP A 83 9.16 -10.23 17.20
CA ASP A 83 9.16 -11.62 16.77
C ASP A 83 8.39 -11.74 15.45
N GLN A 84 8.95 -12.43 14.47
CA GLN A 84 8.32 -12.70 13.18
C GLN A 84 8.04 -14.19 13.03
N ALA A 85 6.84 -14.52 12.54
CA ALA A 85 6.46 -15.93 12.29
C ALA A 85 7.41 -16.63 11.29
N TYR A 86 8.03 -15.86 10.39
CA TYR A 86 9.00 -16.35 9.42
C TYR A 86 10.13 -15.33 9.27
N GLY A 87 11.37 -15.78 9.35
CA GLY A 87 12.57 -14.96 9.19
C GLY A 87 13.23 -14.55 10.51
N ALA A 88 14.18 -13.62 10.43
CA ALA A 88 14.88 -13.09 11.59
C ALA A 88 14.01 -12.08 12.36
N PRO A 89 14.18 -11.96 13.69
CA PRO A 89 13.50 -10.94 14.48
C PRO A 89 13.79 -9.53 13.93
N ARG A 90 12.75 -8.70 13.82
CA ARG A 90 12.90 -7.33 13.35
C ARG A 90 13.22 -6.40 14.51
N ILE A 91 14.30 -5.65 14.36
CA ILE A 91 14.72 -4.63 15.34
C ILE A 91 14.21 -3.28 14.86
N THR A 92 13.43 -2.56 15.67
CA THR A 92 12.88 -1.26 15.29
C THR A 92 12.73 -0.33 16.49
N LYS A 93 12.76 0.97 16.20
CA LYS A 93 12.42 2.06 17.14
C LYS A 93 11.14 2.79 16.71
N ASP A 94 10.59 2.43 15.54
CA ASP A 94 9.39 3.05 15.01
C ASP A 94 8.11 2.56 15.71
N GLY A 95 7.34 3.53 16.23
CA GLY A 95 6.11 3.25 16.98
C GLY A 95 5.00 2.63 16.13
N VAL A 96 4.89 2.97 14.83
CA VAL A 96 3.89 2.37 13.94
C VAL A 96 4.19 0.91 13.68
N SER A 97 5.45 0.56 13.41
CA SER A 97 5.86 -0.83 13.21
C SER A 97 5.55 -1.67 14.44
N VAL A 98 5.85 -1.16 15.64
CA VAL A 98 5.50 -1.84 16.90
C VAL A 98 3.99 -2.00 17.05
N ALA A 99 3.21 -0.95 16.76
CA ALA A 99 1.75 -1.00 16.89
C ALA A 99 1.09 -1.99 15.91
N LYS A 100 1.67 -2.18 14.72
CA LYS A 100 1.15 -3.10 13.70
C LYS A 100 1.28 -4.57 14.08
N GLU A 101 2.35 -4.94 14.77
CA GLU A 101 2.65 -6.34 15.12
C GLU A 101 1.93 -6.82 16.40
N ILE A 102 1.40 -5.88 17.21
CA ILE A 102 0.75 -6.26 18.46
C ILE A 102 -0.67 -6.77 18.22
N GLU A 103 -0.91 -8.02 18.54
CA GLU A 103 -2.22 -8.65 18.53
C GLU A 103 -2.52 -9.38 19.85
N PHE A 104 -3.75 -9.25 20.34
CA PHE A 104 -4.20 -9.89 21.58
C PHE A 104 -5.15 -11.04 21.28
N LYS A 105 -5.03 -12.13 22.05
CA LYS A 105 -5.92 -13.30 21.96
C LYS A 105 -7.38 -12.95 22.28
N ASP A 106 -7.58 -12.07 23.28
CA ASP A 106 -8.90 -11.58 23.64
C ASP A 106 -9.40 -10.58 22.59
N ARG A 107 -10.51 -10.93 21.94
CA ARG A 107 -11.10 -10.16 20.84
C ARG A 107 -11.49 -8.73 21.26
N GLN A 108 -11.99 -8.54 22.48
CA GLN A 108 -12.42 -7.23 22.96
C GLN A 108 -11.22 -6.33 23.26
N VAL A 109 -10.19 -6.90 23.88
CA VAL A 109 -8.92 -6.21 24.13
C VAL A 109 -8.24 -5.86 22.78
N ASN A 110 -8.28 -6.80 21.82
CA ASN A 110 -7.72 -6.57 20.49
C ASN A 110 -8.46 -5.44 19.73
N LEU A 111 -9.76 -5.30 19.91
CA LEU A 111 -10.53 -4.20 19.34
C LEU A 111 -10.02 -2.82 19.82
N GLY A 112 -9.72 -2.69 21.13
CA GLY A 112 -9.09 -1.48 21.68
C GLY A 112 -7.72 -1.19 21.07
N ALA A 113 -6.90 -2.21 20.89
CA ALA A 113 -5.60 -2.09 20.22
C ALA A 113 -5.75 -1.67 18.76
N GLN A 114 -6.70 -2.24 18.01
CA GLN A 114 -6.96 -1.88 16.62
C GLN A 114 -7.38 -0.41 16.44
N LEU A 115 -8.15 0.15 17.38
CA LEU A 115 -8.50 1.58 17.35
C LEU A 115 -7.26 2.47 17.46
N VAL A 116 -6.36 2.16 18.40
CA VAL A 116 -5.10 2.93 18.54
C VAL A 116 -4.17 2.73 17.35
N ARG A 117 -4.07 1.51 16.82
CA ARG A 117 -3.34 1.20 15.58
C ARG A 117 -3.86 2.06 14.40
N SER A 118 -5.18 2.21 14.28
CA SER A 118 -5.79 3.05 13.25
C SER A 118 -5.37 4.53 13.39
N VAL A 119 -5.26 5.05 14.63
CA VAL A 119 -4.78 6.42 14.86
C VAL A 119 -3.31 6.55 14.46
N ALA A 120 -2.45 5.60 14.88
CA ALA A 120 -1.04 5.61 14.51
C ALA A 120 -0.85 5.56 12.99
N ASN A 121 -1.60 4.73 12.27
CA ASN A 121 -1.56 4.66 10.81
C ASN A 121 -2.00 5.98 10.18
N LYS A 122 -3.10 6.59 10.62
CA LYS A 122 -3.55 7.89 10.08
C LYS A 122 -2.52 9.00 10.30
N THR A 123 -1.83 9.00 11.44
CA THR A 123 -0.76 9.97 11.72
C THR A 123 0.43 9.74 10.79
N ASN A 124 0.80 8.49 10.58
CA ASN A 124 1.86 8.12 9.64
C ASN A 124 1.53 8.53 8.20
N ASP A 125 0.31 8.29 7.74
CA ASP A 125 -0.13 8.63 6.39
C ASP A 125 -0.19 10.16 6.17
N ALA A 126 -0.54 10.92 7.22
CA ALA A 126 -0.66 12.37 7.14
C ALA A 126 0.68 13.12 7.28
N ALA A 127 1.57 12.66 8.17
CA ALA A 127 2.77 13.39 8.56
C ALA A 127 4.07 12.57 8.51
N GLY A 128 3.99 11.24 8.43
CA GLY A 128 5.15 10.36 8.45
C GLY A 128 5.87 10.25 9.81
N ASP A 129 5.57 11.14 10.75
CA ASP A 129 6.20 11.21 12.06
C ASP A 129 5.18 11.46 13.19
N GLY A 130 5.62 11.39 14.44
CA GLY A 130 4.77 11.65 15.61
C GLY A 130 3.81 10.52 15.99
N THR A 131 3.93 9.34 15.43
CA THR A 131 3.06 8.19 15.65
C THR A 131 3.01 7.72 17.10
N THR A 132 4.17 7.71 17.78
CA THR A 132 4.29 7.39 19.20
C THR A 132 3.56 8.42 20.07
N SER A 133 3.73 9.71 19.78
CA SER A 133 3.07 10.81 20.47
C SER A 133 1.55 10.73 20.30
N ALA A 134 1.07 10.48 19.08
CA ALA A 134 -0.36 10.31 18.78
C ALA A 134 -0.96 9.13 19.54
N THR A 135 -0.24 8.00 19.65
CA THR A 135 -0.65 6.83 20.42
C THR A 135 -0.81 7.15 21.90
N ILE A 136 0.13 7.86 22.51
CA ILE A 136 0.11 8.22 23.92
C ILE A 136 -1.00 9.24 24.21
N LEU A 137 -1.18 10.24 23.33
CA LEU A 137 -2.26 11.22 23.45
C LEU A 137 -3.63 10.54 23.36
N THR A 138 -3.80 9.63 22.40
CA THR A 138 -5.03 8.84 22.25
C THR A 138 -5.36 8.08 23.52
N ARG A 139 -4.37 7.39 24.11
CA ARG A 139 -4.53 6.72 25.41
C ARG A 139 -5.01 7.67 26.48
N SER A 140 -4.36 8.83 26.63
CA SER A 140 -4.67 9.80 27.68
C SER A 140 -6.08 10.37 27.51
N ILE A 141 -6.44 10.80 26.30
CA ILE A 141 -7.77 11.33 25.98
C ILE A 141 -8.85 10.28 26.23
N PHE A 142 -8.63 9.04 25.76
CA PHE A 142 -9.60 7.96 25.93
C PHE A 142 -9.78 7.58 27.40
N ARG A 143 -8.68 7.50 28.19
CA ARG A 143 -8.72 7.19 29.61
C ARG A 143 -9.50 8.24 30.40
N GLU A 144 -9.22 9.55 30.18
CA GLU A 144 -9.92 10.62 30.90
C GLU A 144 -11.38 10.74 30.42
N GLY A 145 -11.65 10.53 29.13
CA GLY A 145 -13.02 10.45 28.63
C GLY A 145 -13.83 9.31 29.24
N CYS A 146 -13.24 8.13 29.41
CA CYS A 146 -13.89 7.01 30.12
C CYS A 146 -14.18 7.34 31.58
N LYS A 147 -13.27 8.03 32.29
CA LYS A 147 -13.51 8.47 33.68
C LYS A 147 -14.67 9.48 33.75
N ALA A 148 -14.69 10.46 32.86
CA ALA A 148 -15.75 11.48 32.81
C ALA A 148 -17.14 10.85 32.59
N VAL A 149 -17.23 9.89 31.66
CA VAL A 149 -18.48 9.15 31.39
C VAL A 149 -18.86 8.26 32.56
N ALA A 150 -17.89 7.62 33.23
CA ALA A 150 -18.14 6.82 34.43
C ALA A 150 -18.61 7.67 35.61
N ALA A 151 -18.19 8.94 35.68
CA ALA A 151 -18.66 9.93 36.67
C ALA A 151 -20.06 10.51 36.33
N GLY A 152 -20.70 10.05 35.25
CA GLY A 152 -22.06 10.43 34.91
C GLY A 152 -22.18 11.56 33.89
N MET A 153 -21.08 12.04 33.31
CA MET A 153 -21.11 13.02 32.25
C MET A 153 -21.71 12.45 30.96
N ASN A 154 -22.46 13.26 30.23
CA ASN A 154 -23.03 12.89 28.93
C ASN A 154 -21.91 12.67 27.91
N PRO A 155 -21.79 11.50 27.27
CA PRO A 155 -20.76 11.21 26.26
C PRO A 155 -20.75 12.19 25.09
N THR A 156 -21.93 12.70 24.70
CA THR A 156 -22.05 13.67 23.60
C THR A 156 -21.42 15.01 23.95
N ASP A 157 -21.59 15.47 25.19
CA ASP A 157 -21.02 16.74 25.65
C ASP A 157 -19.51 16.60 25.87
N VAL A 158 -19.04 15.44 26.38
CA VAL A 158 -17.61 15.13 26.45
C VAL A 158 -16.98 15.16 25.05
N ARG A 159 -17.64 14.59 24.04
CA ARG A 159 -17.17 14.65 22.64
C ARG A 159 -17.08 16.08 22.13
N ARG A 160 -18.13 16.91 22.33
CA ARG A 160 -18.12 18.33 21.92
C ARG A 160 -16.99 19.09 22.60
N GLY A 161 -16.75 18.82 23.89
CA GLY A 161 -15.63 19.41 24.63
C GLY A 161 -14.26 19.04 24.05
N ILE A 162 -14.06 17.77 23.66
CA ILE A 162 -12.84 17.31 23.02
C ILE A 162 -12.67 18.01 21.65
N GLU A 163 -13.71 18.10 20.83
CA GLU A 163 -13.68 18.77 19.54
C GLU A 163 -13.31 20.25 19.65
N ALA A 164 -13.90 20.97 20.63
CA ALA A 164 -13.58 22.37 20.92
C ALA A 164 -12.13 22.55 21.38
N ALA A 165 -11.65 21.68 22.27
CA ALA A 165 -10.27 21.69 22.73
C ALA A 165 -9.27 21.42 21.59
N VAL A 166 -9.55 20.45 20.72
CA VAL A 166 -8.72 20.12 19.54
C VAL A 166 -8.63 21.35 18.63
N LYS A 167 -9.74 22.03 18.35
CA LYS A 167 -9.75 23.25 17.52
C LYS A 167 -8.85 24.33 18.11
N ALA A 168 -9.01 24.66 19.39
CA ALA A 168 -8.22 25.69 20.07
C ALA A 168 -6.71 25.33 20.10
N VAL A 169 -6.38 24.07 20.41
CA VAL A 169 -4.98 23.63 20.45
C VAL A 169 -4.36 23.64 19.04
N THR A 170 -5.11 23.26 18.01
CA THR A 170 -4.61 23.27 16.62
C THR A 170 -4.34 24.70 16.14
N GLU A 171 -5.20 25.67 16.48
CA GLU A 171 -5.02 27.08 16.17
C GLU A 171 -3.75 27.63 16.84
N GLU A 172 -3.53 27.33 18.13
CA GLU A 172 -2.31 27.75 18.85
C GLU A 172 -1.04 27.08 18.32
N LEU A 173 -1.10 25.78 18.01
CA LEU A 173 0.04 25.09 17.39
C LEU A 173 0.40 25.71 16.03
N GLY A 174 -0.60 26.12 15.24
CA GLY A 174 -0.37 26.82 13.98
C GLY A 174 0.39 28.15 14.15
N LYS A 175 0.12 28.90 15.24
CA LYS A 175 0.83 30.15 15.56
C LYS A 175 2.25 29.88 16.07
N MET A 176 2.47 28.78 16.79
CA MET A 176 3.75 28.40 17.35
C MET A 176 4.68 27.73 16.31
N ALA A 177 4.11 27.17 15.25
CA ALA A 177 4.86 26.45 14.22
C ALA A 177 5.81 27.37 13.47
N LYS A 178 7.07 26.96 13.37
CA LYS A 178 8.09 27.63 12.55
C LYS A 178 8.17 26.93 11.20
N LYS A 179 8.05 27.69 10.12
CA LYS A 179 8.23 27.14 8.77
C LYS A 179 9.69 26.80 8.53
N VAL A 180 9.93 25.65 7.95
CA VAL A 180 11.27 25.20 7.54
C VAL A 180 11.57 25.82 6.16
N GLU A 181 12.62 26.63 6.06
CA GLU A 181 12.95 27.38 4.83
C GLU A 181 14.33 27.05 4.26
N GLY A 182 15.25 26.51 5.07
CA GLY A 182 16.64 26.25 4.67
C GLY A 182 16.98 24.76 4.59
N THR A 183 17.93 24.43 3.73
CA THR A 183 18.47 23.06 3.56
C THR A 183 19.03 22.51 4.88
N GLU A 184 19.70 23.38 5.69
CA GLU A 184 20.21 22.98 6.98
C GLU A 184 19.09 22.56 7.95
N GLN A 185 17.99 23.33 8.00
CA GLN A 185 16.85 22.99 8.84
C GLN A 185 16.16 21.70 8.39
N ILE A 186 16.09 21.47 7.08
CA ILE A 186 15.59 20.20 6.50
C ILE A 186 16.48 19.04 6.98
N GLY A 187 17.80 19.19 6.91
CA GLY A 187 18.76 18.21 7.39
C GLY A 187 18.64 17.93 8.90
N GLN A 188 18.39 18.95 9.72
CA GLN A 188 18.14 18.79 11.16
C GLN A 188 16.87 17.98 11.44
N VAL A 189 15.76 18.29 10.75
CA VAL A 189 14.50 17.54 10.89
C VAL A 189 14.68 16.11 10.41
N ALA A 190 15.32 15.90 9.26
CA ALA A 190 15.61 14.58 8.72
C ALA A 190 16.49 13.75 9.66
N THR A 191 17.51 14.36 10.28
CA THR A 191 18.35 13.70 11.28
C THR A 191 17.55 13.25 12.50
N ILE A 192 16.62 14.07 12.98
CA ILE A 192 15.74 13.71 14.10
C ILE A 192 14.85 12.53 13.71
N SER A 193 14.25 12.56 12.53
CA SER A 193 13.39 11.48 12.02
C SER A 193 14.16 10.17 11.78
N ALA A 194 15.45 10.28 11.39
CA ALA A 194 16.38 9.16 11.26
C ALA A 194 16.98 8.69 12.61
N ASN A 195 16.38 9.04 13.75
CA ASN A 195 16.84 8.66 15.09
C ASN A 195 18.23 9.21 15.50
N GLY A 196 18.67 10.28 14.89
CA GLY A 196 19.94 10.96 15.20
C GLY A 196 21.10 10.62 14.25
N GLU A 197 20.85 9.88 13.17
CA GLU A 197 21.84 9.57 12.15
C GLU A 197 22.06 10.79 11.24
N ALA A 198 23.18 11.48 11.46
CA ALA A 198 23.48 12.72 10.74
C ALA A 198 23.80 12.51 9.26
N GLU A 199 24.31 11.34 8.88
CA GLU A 199 24.61 10.99 7.48
C GLU A 199 23.33 10.87 6.66
N VAL A 200 22.33 10.16 7.17
CA VAL A 200 21.00 10.05 6.55
C VAL A 200 20.33 11.43 6.46
N GLY A 201 20.47 12.27 7.52
CA GLY A 201 19.95 13.63 7.50
C GLY A 201 20.55 14.50 6.40
N LYS A 202 21.86 14.40 6.16
CA LYS A 202 22.54 15.12 5.07
C LYS A 202 22.09 14.62 3.70
N LEU A 203 22.04 13.30 3.51
CA LEU A 203 21.61 12.70 2.26
C LEU A 203 20.20 13.13 1.88
N LEU A 204 19.27 13.16 2.85
CA LEU A 204 17.90 13.65 2.63
C LEU A 204 17.84 15.15 2.36
N ALA A 205 18.70 15.95 2.98
CA ALA A 205 18.78 17.38 2.69
C ALA A 205 19.27 17.65 1.27
N GLU A 206 20.29 16.93 0.80
CA GLU A 206 20.76 16.98 -0.59
C GLU A 206 19.71 16.51 -1.57
N ALA A 207 18.94 15.44 -1.22
CA ALA A 207 17.83 14.98 -2.02
C ALA A 207 16.76 16.07 -2.19
N MET A 208 16.35 16.70 -1.08
CA MET A 208 15.36 17.80 -1.10
C MET A 208 15.84 19.03 -1.85
N GLU A 209 17.12 19.33 -1.84
CA GLU A 209 17.69 20.42 -2.62
C GLU A 209 17.59 20.17 -4.13
N LYS A 210 17.84 18.91 -4.57
CA LYS A 210 17.74 18.51 -5.97
C LYS A 210 16.30 18.40 -6.46
N VAL A 211 15.41 17.87 -5.63
CA VAL A 211 14.03 17.53 -6.02
C VAL A 211 13.04 18.64 -5.71
N THR A 212 13.43 19.63 -4.90
CA THR A 212 12.57 20.71 -4.37
C THR A 212 11.46 20.24 -3.43
N LYS A 213 10.63 21.16 -2.90
CA LYS A 213 9.60 20.87 -1.88
C LYS A 213 8.46 20.01 -2.39
N ASP A 214 8.23 20.00 -3.69
CA ASP A 214 7.11 19.28 -4.34
C ASP A 214 7.54 17.92 -4.91
N GLY A 215 8.81 17.59 -4.81
CA GLY A 215 9.35 16.34 -5.30
C GLY A 215 9.03 15.13 -4.43
N VAL A 216 9.14 13.94 -5.01
CA VAL A 216 8.88 12.66 -4.33
C VAL A 216 10.20 11.97 -4.02
N ILE A 217 10.42 11.67 -2.75
CA ILE A 217 11.57 10.87 -2.29
C ILE A 217 11.07 9.47 -1.98
N THR A 218 11.69 8.47 -2.60
CA THR A 218 11.41 7.05 -2.34
C THR A 218 12.66 6.37 -1.80
N ILE A 219 12.50 5.47 -0.84
CA ILE A 219 13.59 4.68 -0.27
C ILE A 219 13.45 3.26 -0.80
N GLN A 220 14.56 2.69 -1.27
CA GLN A 220 14.62 1.33 -1.79
C GLN A 220 15.85 0.62 -1.20
N ASP A 221 15.77 -0.71 -1.10
CA ASP A 221 16.92 -1.52 -0.71
C ASP A 221 17.99 -1.44 -1.80
N GLY A 222 19.19 -0.95 -1.43
CA GLY A 222 20.34 -0.86 -2.31
C GLY A 222 20.95 -2.24 -2.60
N LYS A 223 21.69 -2.32 -3.70
CA LYS A 223 22.50 -3.50 -4.05
C LYS A 223 23.93 -3.40 -3.51
N THR A 224 24.33 -2.21 -3.12
CA THR A 224 25.65 -1.85 -2.59
C THR A 224 25.63 -1.74 -1.06
N MET A 225 26.80 -1.63 -0.46
CA MET A 225 26.93 -1.43 1.00
C MET A 225 26.93 0.05 1.39
N VAL A 226 26.75 0.94 0.42
CA VAL A 226 26.79 2.40 0.59
C VAL A 226 25.45 2.98 0.17
N ASP A 227 24.95 3.96 0.90
CA ASP A 227 23.74 4.69 0.55
C ASP A 227 24.01 5.59 -0.66
N GLU A 228 23.20 5.45 -1.69
CA GLU A 228 23.32 6.21 -2.95
C GLU A 228 22.07 7.07 -3.17
N LEU A 229 22.28 8.31 -3.63
CA LEU A 229 21.22 9.21 -4.03
C LEU A 229 21.11 9.25 -5.54
N GLU A 230 20.07 8.64 -6.08
CA GLU A 230 19.71 8.70 -7.50
C GLU A 230 18.56 9.70 -7.68
N CYS A 231 18.72 10.67 -8.59
CA CYS A 231 17.68 11.63 -8.94
C CYS A 231 17.20 11.30 -10.35
N VAL A 232 15.92 10.97 -10.46
CA VAL A 232 15.28 10.59 -11.73
C VAL A 232 14.09 11.50 -12.04
N GLU A 233 13.85 11.78 -13.30
CA GLU A 233 12.66 12.50 -13.73
C GLU A 233 11.44 11.60 -13.58
N GLY A 234 10.34 12.13 -13.04
CA GLY A 234 9.15 11.34 -12.78
C GLY A 234 7.90 12.17 -12.53
N MET A 235 6.77 11.49 -12.41
CA MET A 235 5.48 12.11 -12.12
C MET A 235 4.72 11.30 -11.07
N LYS A 236 4.15 12.00 -10.07
CA LYS A 236 3.22 11.42 -9.10
C LYS A 236 1.83 12.02 -9.30
N PHE A 237 0.79 11.18 -9.18
CA PHE A 237 -0.60 11.64 -9.19
C PHE A 237 -1.49 10.84 -8.23
N ASP A 238 -2.58 11.48 -7.77
CA ASP A 238 -3.46 10.99 -6.71
C ASP A 238 -4.53 10.03 -7.24
N ARG A 239 -4.12 8.94 -7.85
CA ARG A 239 -4.98 7.83 -8.23
C ARG A 239 -4.22 6.53 -8.12
N GLY A 240 -4.80 5.56 -7.46
CA GLY A 240 -4.24 4.23 -7.31
C GLY A 240 -4.90 3.19 -8.22
N TYR A 241 -4.62 1.93 -7.96
CA TYR A 241 -5.18 0.82 -8.72
C TYR A 241 -6.70 0.74 -8.58
N ILE A 242 -7.39 0.39 -9.67
CA ILE A 242 -8.86 0.24 -9.70
C ILE A 242 -9.31 -0.96 -8.85
N SER A 243 -8.50 -2.02 -8.79
CA SER A 243 -8.85 -3.25 -8.06
C SER A 243 -7.68 -3.78 -7.23
N PRO A 244 -7.93 -4.26 -6.00
CA PRO A 244 -6.90 -4.89 -5.16
C PRO A 244 -6.28 -6.16 -5.79
N TYR A 245 -6.92 -6.77 -6.77
CA TYR A 245 -6.36 -7.91 -7.49
C TYR A 245 -5.11 -7.57 -8.32
N PHE A 246 -4.81 -6.29 -8.53
CA PHE A 246 -3.59 -5.84 -9.20
C PHE A 246 -2.36 -5.75 -8.27
N ILE A 247 -2.52 -5.95 -6.98
CA ILE A 247 -1.41 -5.93 -6.02
C ILE A 247 -0.39 -7.01 -6.37
N THR A 248 0.89 -6.65 -6.37
CA THR A 248 2.02 -7.59 -6.55
C THR A 248 2.66 -7.93 -5.22
N ASP A 249 2.77 -6.97 -4.30
CA ASP A 249 3.28 -7.19 -2.95
C ASP A 249 2.17 -7.07 -1.90
N ALA A 250 1.76 -8.20 -1.35
CA ALA A 250 0.71 -8.27 -0.34
C ALA A 250 1.09 -7.57 0.99
N LYS A 251 2.39 -7.43 1.30
CA LYS A 251 2.85 -6.79 2.54
C LYS A 251 2.70 -5.27 2.49
N THR A 252 3.15 -4.67 1.40
CA THR A 252 3.08 -3.22 1.19
C THR A 252 1.77 -2.76 0.56
N GLN A 253 0.96 -3.70 0.05
CA GLN A 253 -0.26 -3.43 -0.72
C GLN A 253 0.00 -2.53 -1.95
N LYS A 254 1.16 -2.65 -2.55
CA LYS A 254 1.57 -1.91 -3.74
C LYS A 254 1.68 -2.83 -4.95
N CYS A 255 1.61 -2.21 -6.12
CA CYS A 255 1.94 -2.83 -7.38
C CYS A 255 3.20 -2.16 -7.92
N GLU A 256 4.30 -2.90 -8.04
CA GLU A 256 5.57 -2.41 -8.54
C GLU A 256 5.93 -3.15 -9.81
N PHE A 257 6.28 -2.38 -10.86
CA PHE A 257 6.75 -2.89 -12.13
C PHE A 257 8.01 -2.16 -12.57
N GLU A 258 8.94 -2.92 -13.14
CA GLU A 258 10.15 -2.41 -13.82
C GLU A 258 9.97 -2.57 -15.33
N ASP A 259 10.51 -1.62 -16.09
CA ASP A 259 10.45 -1.55 -17.58
C ASP A 259 9.02 -1.72 -18.12
N ALA A 260 8.09 -0.97 -17.56
CA ALA A 260 6.68 -1.09 -17.89
C ALA A 260 6.30 -0.29 -19.14
N ALA A 261 5.47 -0.89 -19.99
CA ALA A 261 4.76 -0.20 -21.06
C ALA A 261 3.57 0.58 -20.47
N VAL A 262 3.31 1.78 -20.98
CA VAL A 262 2.21 2.64 -20.54
C VAL A 262 1.25 2.87 -21.69
N LEU A 263 -0.03 2.60 -21.46
CA LEU A 263 -1.12 2.87 -22.38
C LEU A 263 -2.00 3.99 -21.81
N LEU A 264 -2.16 5.06 -22.57
CA LEU A 264 -2.95 6.24 -22.18
C LEU A 264 -4.22 6.33 -23.04
N VAL A 265 -5.37 6.29 -22.39
CA VAL A 265 -6.69 6.36 -23.03
C VAL A 265 -7.50 7.48 -22.40
N GLU A 266 -7.98 8.44 -23.22
CA GLU A 266 -8.80 9.54 -22.75
C GLU A 266 -10.21 9.07 -22.33
N GLY A 267 -10.76 8.09 -23.05
CA GLY A 267 -12.10 7.55 -22.84
C GLY A 267 -12.15 6.38 -21.86
N LYS A 268 -13.36 5.79 -21.76
CA LYS A 268 -13.61 4.59 -20.98
C LYS A 268 -13.28 3.33 -21.78
N ILE A 269 -12.72 2.34 -21.10
CA ILE A 269 -12.49 1.02 -21.68
C ILE A 269 -13.66 0.11 -21.28
N SER A 270 -14.60 -0.13 -22.20
CA SER A 270 -15.80 -0.95 -21.96
C SER A 270 -15.56 -2.42 -22.24
N ALA A 271 -14.96 -2.77 -23.38
CA ALA A 271 -14.74 -4.14 -23.80
C ALA A 271 -13.24 -4.51 -23.77
N PHE A 272 -12.94 -5.71 -23.25
CA PHE A 272 -11.60 -6.25 -23.20
C PHE A 272 -10.99 -6.46 -24.60
N GLN A 273 -11.83 -6.72 -25.61
CA GLN A 273 -11.40 -6.98 -26.98
C GLN A 273 -10.63 -5.81 -27.59
N HIS A 274 -10.96 -4.56 -27.22
CA HIS A 274 -10.30 -3.36 -27.75
C HIS A 274 -8.82 -3.26 -27.33
N VAL A 275 -8.44 -3.87 -26.22
CA VAL A 275 -7.06 -3.83 -25.71
C VAL A 275 -6.31 -5.13 -25.95
N PHE A 276 -6.98 -6.13 -26.52
CA PHE A 276 -6.40 -7.47 -26.68
C PHE A 276 -5.12 -7.50 -27.50
N GLN A 277 -5.03 -6.73 -28.58
CA GLN A 277 -3.84 -6.69 -29.45
C GLN A 277 -2.61 -6.15 -28.68
N ILE A 278 -2.80 -5.11 -27.89
CA ILE A 278 -1.74 -4.50 -27.06
C ILE A 278 -1.31 -5.46 -25.95
N LEU A 279 -2.27 -6.14 -25.32
CA LEU A 279 -1.99 -7.15 -24.29
C LEU A 279 -1.20 -8.34 -24.85
N ASP A 280 -1.59 -8.85 -26.02
CA ASP A 280 -0.87 -9.96 -26.69
C ASP A 280 0.56 -9.55 -27.05
N TYR A 281 0.76 -8.32 -27.50
CA TYR A 281 2.10 -7.78 -27.76
C TYR A 281 2.94 -7.70 -26.47
N CYS A 282 2.39 -7.16 -25.37
CA CYS A 282 3.08 -7.08 -24.08
C CYS A 282 3.35 -8.48 -23.50
N ALA A 283 2.41 -9.41 -23.67
CA ALA A 283 2.57 -10.80 -23.21
C ALA A 283 3.73 -11.50 -23.95
N LYS A 284 3.82 -11.35 -25.27
CA LYS A 284 4.91 -11.92 -26.09
C LYS A 284 6.28 -11.36 -25.72
N GLN A 285 6.34 -10.09 -25.32
CA GLN A 285 7.57 -9.44 -24.86
C GLN A 285 7.84 -9.58 -23.36
N THR A 286 6.94 -10.22 -22.60
CA THR A 286 7.00 -10.32 -21.12
C THR A 286 7.10 -8.97 -20.41
N LYS A 287 6.69 -7.87 -21.07
CA LYS A 287 6.69 -6.53 -20.50
C LYS A 287 5.44 -6.28 -19.65
N PRO A 288 5.59 -5.66 -18.46
CA PRO A 288 4.45 -5.21 -17.68
C PRO A 288 3.68 -4.11 -18.44
N LEU A 289 2.37 -4.07 -18.27
CA LEU A 289 1.51 -3.05 -18.88
C LEU A 289 0.79 -2.24 -17.80
N VAL A 290 0.90 -0.94 -17.87
CA VAL A 290 0.13 0.03 -17.08
C VAL A 290 -0.90 0.69 -17.98
N VAL A 291 -2.17 0.52 -17.65
CA VAL A 291 -3.28 1.12 -18.39
C VAL A 291 -3.83 2.29 -17.58
N ILE A 292 -3.77 3.49 -18.14
CA ILE A 292 -4.33 4.69 -17.52
C ILE A 292 -5.47 5.18 -18.41
N ALA A 293 -6.70 5.12 -17.90
CA ALA A 293 -7.91 5.48 -18.62
C ALA A 293 -8.87 6.29 -17.75
N GLU A 294 -9.86 6.94 -18.36
CA GLU A 294 -10.93 7.61 -17.60
C GLU A 294 -11.59 6.66 -16.61
N ASP A 295 -12.02 5.51 -17.10
CA ASP A 295 -12.54 4.39 -16.31
C ASP A 295 -12.36 3.07 -17.06
N VAL A 296 -12.36 1.97 -16.31
CA VAL A 296 -12.34 0.61 -16.87
C VAL A 296 -13.60 -0.08 -16.39
N GLU A 297 -14.50 -0.38 -17.31
CA GLU A 297 -15.78 -0.99 -16.98
C GLU A 297 -15.63 -2.45 -16.54
N SER A 298 -16.64 -2.96 -15.86
CA SER A 298 -16.59 -4.26 -15.17
C SER A 298 -16.20 -5.42 -16.08
N GLU A 299 -16.63 -5.39 -17.35
CA GLU A 299 -16.31 -6.45 -18.34
C GLU A 299 -14.82 -6.44 -18.69
N ALA A 300 -14.28 -5.28 -19.05
CA ALA A 300 -12.87 -5.12 -19.36
C ALA A 300 -11.99 -5.40 -18.13
N LEU A 301 -12.40 -4.91 -16.94
CA LEU A 301 -11.70 -5.13 -15.69
C LEU A 301 -11.63 -6.63 -15.34
N ALA A 302 -12.73 -7.35 -15.49
CA ALA A 302 -12.76 -8.80 -15.28
C ALA A 302 -11.80 -9.52 -16.24
N GLY A 303 -11.75 -9.10 -17.51
CA GLY A 303 -10.81 -9.59 -18.50
C GLY A 303 -9.35 -9.42 -18.08
N PHE A 304 -8.96 -8.24 -17.61
CA PHE A 304 -7.60 -7.97 -17.10
C PHE A 304 -7.26 -8.85 -15.89
N ILE A 305 -8.16 -8.95 -14.92
CA ILE A 305 -7.96 -9.74 -13.70
C ILE A 305 -7.81 -11.23 -14.02
N VAL A 306 -8.68 -11.78 -14.87
CA VAL A 306 -8.64 -13.21 -15.26
C VAL A 306 -7.31 -13.52 -15.97
N ASN A 307 -6.87 -12.67 -16.88
CA ASN A 307 -5.61 -12.88 -17.61
C ASN A 307 -4.38 -12.72 -16.71
N LYS A 308 -4.43 -11.80 -15.72
CA LYS A 308 -3.39 -11.72 -14.69
C LYS A 308 -3.31 -13.01 -13.87
N LEU A 309 -4.45 -13.52 -13.40
CA LEU A 309 -4.50 -14.70 -12.52
C LEU A 309 -4.21 -16.01 -13.24
N ARG A 310 -4.63 -16.16 -14.50
CA ARG A 310 -4.46 -17.38 -15.30
C ARG A 310 -3.21 -17.35 -16.17
N GLY A 311 -2.94 -16.22 -16.79
CA GLY A 311 -1.89 -16.08 -17.80
C GLY A 311 -0.58 -15.51 -17.29
N GLY A 312 -0.47 -15.11 -16.00
CA GLY A 312 0.73 -14.48 -15.45
C GLY A 312 1.05 -13.12 -16.05
N LEU A 313 0.10 -12.47 -16.74
CA LEU A 313 0.25 -11.14 -17.29
C LEU A 313 0.49 -10.11 -16.17
N LYS A 314 1.55 -9.35 -16.29
CA LYS A 314 1.86 -8.24 -15.38
C LYS A 314 1.11 -7.00 -15.85
N VAL A 315 -0.11 -6.78 -15.33
CA VAL A 315 -0.95 -5.65 -15.73
C VAL A 315 -1.51 -4.93 -14.50
N VAL A 316 -1.62 -3.61 -14.60
CA VAL A 316 -2.33 -2.77 -13.62
C VAL A 316 -3.17 -1.74 -14.37
N CYS A 317 -4.39 -1.49 -13.87
CA CYS A 317 -5.27 -0.46 -14.38
C CYS A 317 -5.45 0.63 -13.33
N VAL A 318 -5.28 1.88 -13.75
CA VAL A 318 -5.35 3.08 -12.93
C VAL A 318 -6.32 4.07 -13.57
N LYS A 319 -7.08 4.79 -12.76
CA LYS A 319 -7.93 5.88 -13.26
C LYS A 319 -7.11 7.14 -13.51
N ALA A 320 -7.36 7.80 -14.63
CA ALA A 320 -6.74 9.08 -14.95
C ALA A 320 -7.11 10.15 -13.91
N PRO A 321 -6.14 10.98 -13.47
CA PRO A 321 -6.41 12.04 -12.50
C PRO A 321 -7.12 13.22 -13.14
N GLY A 322 -7.96 13.91 -12.34
CA GLY A 322 -8.73 15.07 -12.77
C GLY A 322 -10.05 14.72 -13.46
N PHE A 323 -10.76 15.78 -13.89
CA PHE A 323 -12.06 15.70 -14.58
C PHE A 323 -12.07 16.66 -15.76
N GLY A 324 -12.81 16.34 -16.83
CA GLY A 324 -12.95 17.18 -18.01
C GLY A 324 -11.62 17.58 -18.64
N ASP A 325 -11.43 18.86 -18.95
CA ASP A 325 -10.22 19.38 -19.61
C ASP A 325 -8.95 19.18 -18.78
N ASN A 326 -9.06 19.21 -17.45
CA ASN A 326 -7.94 18.93 -16.56
C ASN A 326 -7.43 17.48 -16.69
N ARG A 327 -8.34 16.52 -16.90
CA ARG A 327 -7.96 15.12 -17.14
C ARG A 327 -7.21 14.97 -18.46
N LYS A 328 -7.73 15.59 -19.53
CA LYS A 328 -7.08 15.58 -20.85
C LYS A 328 -5.67 16.14 -20.79
N ALA A 329 -5.50 17.27 -20.12
CA ALA A 329 -4.21 17.91 -19.96
C ALA A 329 -3.25 17.07 -19.08
N ASN A 330 -3.74 16.39 -18.03
CA ASN A 330 -2.92 15.44 -17.24
C ASN A 330 -2.45 14.24 -18.08
N LEU A 331 -3.33 13.70 -18.90
CA LEU A 331 -2.98 12.60 -19.82
C LEU A 331 -1.97 13.03 -20.88
N GLN A 332 -2.06 14.29 -21.38
CA GLN A 332 -1.05 14.85 -22.28
C GLN A 332 0.31 15.01 -21.58
N ASP A 333 0.34 15.46 -20.32
CA ASP A 333 1.57 15.56 -19.54
C ASP A 333 2.21 14.17 -19.35
N MET A 334 1.40 13.15 -19.09
CA MET A 334 1.87 11.77 -19.00
C MET A 334 2.39 11.25 -20.35
N ALA A 335 1.72 11.60 -21.45
CA ALA A 335 2.15 11.22 -22.80
C ALA A 335 3.53 11.79 -23.12
N ILE A 336 3.78 13.05 -22.78
CA ILE A 336 5.08 13.71 -22.98
C ILE A 336 6.17 13.03 -22.12
N LEU A 337 5.87 12.71 -20.87
CA LEU A 337 6.82 12.05 -19.98
C LEU A 337 7.16 10.64 -20.45
N THR A 338 6.16 9.84 -20.81
CA THR A 338 6.34 8.42 -21.15
C THR A 338 6.68 8.17 -22.61
N GLY A 339 6.61 9.19 -23.46
CA GLY A 339 6.74 9.05 -24.91
C GLY A 339 5.56 8.31 -25.55
N ALA A 340 4.44 8.12 -24.83
CA ALA A 340 3.24 7.48 -25.34
C ALA A 340 2.44 8.42 -26.25
N GLN A 341 1.60 7.84 -27.12
CA GLN A 341 0.55 8.59 -27.79
C GLN A 341 -0.77 8.48 -27.02
N LEU A 342 -1.42 9.61 -26.76
CA LEU A 342 -2.74 9.62 -26.13
C LEU A 342 -3.79 9.13 -27.12
N ILE A 343 -4.50 8.06 -26.76
CA ILE A 343 -5.65 7.57 -27.51
C ILE A 343 -6.85 8.43 -27.15
N SER A 344 -7.33 9.22 -28.11
CA SER A 344 -8.47 10.12 -27.98
C SER A 344 -9.31 10.06 -29.25
N ASP A 345 -10.62 10.11 -29.09
CA ASP A 345 -11.55 10.18 -30.22
C ASP A 345 -11.37 11.47 -31.01
N ASP A 346 -10.97 12.58 -30.37
CA ASP A 346 -10.68 13.87 -31.00
C ASP A 346 -9.48 13.78 -31.97
N LEU A 347 -8.50 12.93 -31.68
CA LEU A 347 -7.34 12.70 -32.53
C LEU A 347 -7.60 11.64 -33.62
N GLY A 348 -8.80 11.06 -33.66
CA GLY A 348 -9.18 10.01 -34.58
C GLY A 348 -8.50 8.66 -34.34
N LEU A 349 -7.77 8.53 -33.22
CA LEU A 349 -7.10 7.30 -32.81
C LEU A 349 -8.08 6.45 -31.98
N LYS A 350 -8.60 5.40 -32.59
CA LYS A 350 -9.47 4.43 -31.90
C LYS A 350 -8.65 3.33 -31.27
N LEU A 351 -9.05 2.92 -30.07
CA LEU A 351 -8.39 1.86 -29.31
C LEU A 351 -8.32 0.52 -30.06
N ASP A 352 -9.32 0.22 -30.89
CA ASP A 352 -9.38 -1.01 -31.71
C ASP A 352 -8.28 -1.12 -32.78
N LYS A 353 -7.70 0.01 -33.17
CA LYS A 353 -6.65 0.09 -34.19
C LYS A 353 -5.30 0.52 -33.64
N ALA A 354 -5.19 0.52 -32.31
CA ALA A 354 -3.98 0.96 -31.64
C ALA A 354 -2.89 -0.13 -31.74
N ASP A 355 -1.78 0.22 -32.35
CA ASP A 355 -0.60 -0.62 -32.49
C ASP A 355 0.36 -0.42 -31.31
N ALA A 356 1.39 -1.26 -31.23
CA ALA A 356 2.45 -1.15 -30.23
C ALA A 356 3.19 0.20 -30.24
N ALA A 357 3.13 0.94 -31.33
CA ALA A 357 3.75 2.27 -31.46
C ALA A 357 3.11 3.35 -30.59
N VAL A 358 1.88 3.12 -30.09
CA VAL A 358 1.15 4.04 -29.20
C VAL A 358 1.64 3.91 -27.75
N LEU A 359 2.32 2.82 -27.42
CA LEU A 359 2.80 2.54 -26.07
C LEU A 359 3.99 3.42 -25.73
N GLY A 360 3.91 4.09 -24.58
CA GLY A 360 5.08 4.66 -23.94
C GLY A 360 5.81 3.64 -23.08
N SER A 361 6.95 4.03 -22.56
CA SER A 361 7.67 3.21 -21.59
C SER A 361 8.16 4.02 -20.40
N VAL A 362 8.25 3.36 -19.26
CA VAL A 362 8.79 3.90 -18.00
C VAL A 362 9.63 2.84 -17.32
N LYS A 363 10.75 3.24 -16.73
CA LYS A 363 11.68 2.32 -16.10
C LYS A 363 11.11 1.73 -14.82
N LYS A 364 10.36 2.52 -14.05
CA LYS A 364 9.71 2.02 -12.83
C LYS A 364 8.34 2.66 -12.60
N VAL A 365 7.39 1.82 -12.21
CA VAL A 365 6.04 2.24 -11.81
C VAL A 365 5.72 1.68 -10.45
N VAL A 366 5.24 2.54 -9.55
CA VAL A 366 4.74 2.15 -8.23
C VAL A 366 3.31 2.65 -8.10
N VAL A 367 2.38 1.71 -7.99
CA VAL A 367 0.95 2.01 -7.80
C VAL A 367 0.54 1.56 -6.40
N SER A 368 0.10 2.50 -5.59
CA SER A 368 -0.52 2.25 -4.29
C SER A 368 -2.04 2.23 -4.41
N LYS A 369 -2.74 2.18 -3.28
CA LYS A 369 -4.20 2.29 -3.25
C LYS A 369 -4.69 3.66 -3.70
N ASP A 370 -3.96 4.72 -3.34
CA ASP A 370 -4.40 6.11 -3.50
C ASP A 370 -3.51 6.92 -4.46
N ASP A 371 -2.28 6.47 -4.71
CA ASP A 371 -1.26 7.18 -5.51
C ASP A 371 -0.66 6.28 -6.59
N THR A 372 -0.20 6.92 -7.66
CA THR A 372 0.66 6.31 -8.70
C THR A 372 1.88 7.18 -8.95
N VAL A 373 3.04 6.54 -9.00
CA VAL A 373 4.33 7.18 -9.28
C VAL A 373 4.93 6.53 -10.55
N LEU A 374 5.21 7.34 -11.54
CA LEU A 374 5.91 6.96 -12.77
C LEU A 374 7.32 7.55 -12.70
N LEU A 375 8.35 6.73 -12.84
CA LEU A 375 9.75 7.12 -12.75
C LEU A 375 10.48 6.81 -14.04
N ASP A 376 11.30 7.75 -14.49
CA ASP A 376 12.18 7.62 -15.65
C ASP A 376 11.41 7.21 -16.92
N GLY A 377 10.63 8.15 -17.45
CA GLY A 377 9.88 7.97 -18.70
C GLY A 377 10.79 8.11 -19.93
N SER A 378 10.41 7.47 -21.04
CA SER A 378 11.16 7.52 -22.31
C SER A 378 10.93 8.81 -23.14
N GLY A 379 10.22 9.80 -22.58
CA GLY A 379 9.99 11.09 -23.23
C GLY A 379 11.29 11.87 -23.45
N SER A 380 11.31 12.77 -24.46
CA SER A 380 12.49 13.59 -24.69
C SER A 380 12.62 14.65 -23.60
N SER A 381 13.82 14.81 -23.03
CA SER A 381 14.10 15.81 -21.98
C SER A 381 13.77 17.26 -22.41
N ASP A 382 13.90 17.57 -23.70
CA ASP A 382 13.59 18.90 -24.24
C ASP A 382 12.07 19.14 -24.26
N ALA A 383 11.28 18.18 -24.72
CA ALA A 383 9.80 18.29 -24.70
C ALA A 383 9.26 18.39 -23.26
N ILE A 384 9.90 17.71 -22.32
CA ILE A 384 9.57 17.79 -20.88
C ILE A 384 9.84 19.21 -20.36
N LYS A 385 11.00 19.80 -20.68
CA LYS A 385 11.35 21.19 -20.27
C LYS A 385 10.40 22.22 -20.84
N ASP A 386 10.13 22.15 -22.15
CA ASP A 386 9.19 23.06 -22.82
C ASP A 386 7.80 23.00 -22.18
N ARG A 387 7.36 21.78 -21.81
CA ARG A 387 6.07 21.60 -21.12
C ARG A 387 6.08 22.17 -19.71
N CYS A 388 7.17 22.04 -18.97
CA CYS A 388 7.36 22.66 -17.65
C CYS A 388 7.23 24.18 -17.74
N GLU A 389 7.87 24.81 -18.73
CA GLU A 389 7.82 26.26 -18.91
C GLU A 389 6.39 26.72 -19.25
N GLN A 390 5.69 25.99 -20.10
CA GLN A 390 4.28 26.27 -20.42
C GLN A 390 3.39 26.21 -19.19
N ILE A 391 3.56 25.19 -18.33
CA ILE A 391 2.78 25.04 -17.11
C ILE A 391 3.09 26.19 -16.14
N ARG A 392 4.36 26.57 -15.96
CA ARG A 392 4.76 27.71 -15.12
C ARG A 392 4.15 29.02 -15.61
N ALA A 393 4.24 29.30 -16.91
CA ALA A 393 3.63 30.48 -17.50
C ALA A 393 2.09 30.51 -17.31
N THR A 394 1.44 29.36 -17.40
CA THR A 394 0.00 29.24 -17.16
C THR A 394 -0.35 29.49 -15.68
N MET A 395 0.47 29.01 -14.75
CA MET A 395 0.30 29.24 -13.31
C MET A 395 0.43 30.73 -12.95
N ASP A 396 1.37 31.42 -13.54
CA ASP A 396 1.61 32.86 -13.30
C ASP A 396 0.48 33.75 -13.87
N THR A 397 -0.17 33.30 -14.93
CA THR A 397 -1.28 34.04 -15.57
C THR A 397 -2.65 33.77 -14.96
N THR A 398 -2.79 32.69 -14.21
CA THR A 398 -4.09 32.31 -13.62
C THR A 398 -4.30 32.97 -12.24
N THR A 399 -5.04 34.04 -12.19
CA THR A 399 -5.42 34.81 -10.98
C THR A 399 -6.71 34.33 -10.29
N SER A 400 -7.28 33.18 -10.64
CA SER A 400 -8.56 32.74 -10.09
C SER A 400 -8.44 32.12 -8.71
N GLU A 401 -9.24 32.60 -7.76
CA GLU A 401 -9.39 32.07 -6.40
C GLU A 401 -10.06 30.68 -6.31
N TYR A 402 -10.44 30.07 -7.42
CA TYR A 402 -11.05 28.73 -7.48
C TYR A 402 -10.01 27.66 -7.81
N PRO A 403 -10.17 26.47 -7.23
CA PRO A 403 -9.09 25.60 -6.70
C PRO A 403 -7.87 25.68 -7.59
N ARG A 404 -6.74 26.05 -6.97
CA ARG A 404 -5.42 26.19 -7.62
C ARG A 404 -5.29 25.18 -8.74
N PRO A 405 -5.00 25.65 -9.98
CA PRO A 405 -4.67 24.72 -11.04
C PRO A 405 -3.54 23.83 -10.54
N ARG A 406 -3.71 22.56 -10.73
CA ARG A 406 -2.84 21.44 -10.41
C ARG A 406 -1.50 21.82 -9.75
N PRO A 407 -1.10 21.18 -8.65
CA PRO A 407 0.30 21.20 -8.30
C PRO A 407 1.07 20.79 -9.57
N ALA A 408 2.03 21.60 -9.96
CA ALA A 408 2.90 21.26 -11.09
C ALA A 408 3.36 19.81 -10.91
N PRO A 409 3.32 18.96 -11.93
CA PRO A 409 3.79 17.59 -11.80
C PRO A 409 5.19 17.61 -11.20
N ALA A 410 5.51 16.65 -10.34
CA ALA A 410 6.73 16.67 -9.52
C ALA A 410 8.02 16.90 -10.34
N TRP A 411 8.00 16.56 -11.64
CA TRP A 411 9.09 16.82 -12.59
C TRP A 411 9.17 18.28 -13.08
N ALA A 412 8.07 19.05 -12.99
CA ALA A 412 8.07 20.47 -13.41
C ALA A 412 8.79 21.40 -12.40
N CYS A 413 9.11 20.93 -11.21
CA CYS A 413 9.79 21.66 -10.15
C CYS A 413 11.30 21.35 -10.05
N GLY A 414 11.84 20.52 -10.93
CA GLY A 414 13.25 20.19 -10.98
C GLY A 414 14.10 21.34 -11.57
N ARG A 415 14.56 22.26 -10.75
CA ARG A 415 15.81 23.00 -10.73
C ARG A 415 16.00 23.60 -9.37
#